data_3d472503dc4c17c5d4f3c77feb4b0066
#
_entry.id   3d472503dc4c17c5d4f3c77feb4b0066
#
_cell.length_a   1.000
_cell.length_b   1.000
_cell.length_c   1.000
_cell.angle_alpha   90.00
_cell.angle_beta   90.00
_cell.angle_gamma   90.00
#
_symmetry.space_group_name_H-M   'P 1'
#
loop_
_entity.id
_entity.type
_entity.pdbx_description
1 polymer ?
#
loop_
_entity_poly.entity_id
_entity_poly.type
_entity_poly.pdbx_seq_one_letter_code
_entity_poly.pdbx_strand_id
1 'polypeptide(L)'
;MPDSFRLDIDYMTGMDKFTMELTAGDTLEIQFIATRGSIQMEIKEPDGNILYAGNGRGVSDFTVNISESGTYSIYVKVHHAKGTVYIQQKGEKKDAR
;
A
#
# COMPACT_ATOMS: atom_id res chain seq x y z
N MET A 1 -4.89 4.76 -16.70
CA MET A 1 -5.33 3.97 -15.55
C MET A 1 -4.26 3.93 -14.49
N PRO A 2 -4.52 4.49 -13.33
CA PRO A 2 -3.48 4.49 -12.32
C PRO A 2 -3.26 3.08 -11.77
N ASP A 3 -2.02 2.67 -11.78
CA ASP A 3 -1.61 1.40 -11.21
C ASP A 3 -0.56 1.61 -10.13
N SER A 4 -0.42 2.84 -9.67
CA SER A 4 0.51 3.15 -8.61
C SER A 4 -0.05 4.26 -7.75
N PHE A 5 0.44 4.32 -6.53
CA PHE A 5 0.05 5.33 -5.57
C PHE A 5 1.27 5.78 -4.81
N ARG A 6 1.42 7.07 -4.64
CA ARG A 6 2.53 7.62 -3.87
C ARG A 6 2.03 8.70 -2.94
N LEU A 7 2.44 8.60 -1.69
CA LEU A 7 2.12 9.60 -0.67
C LEU A 7 3.41 10.03 0.01
N ASP A 8 3.75 11.30 -0.14
CA ASP A 8 4.87 11.89 0.57
C ASP A 8 4.32 12.56 1.82
N ILE A 9 4.86 12.19 2.96
CA ILE A 9 4.36 12.63 4.26
C ILE A 9 5.40 13.53 4.90
N ASP A 10 4.98 14.73 5.30
CA ASP A 10 5.89 15.71 5.87
C ASP A 10 5.24 16.33 7.10
N TYR A 11 5.49 15.72 8.26
CA TYR A 11 5.00 16.15 9.57
C TYR A 11 3.49 16.32 9.59
N MET A 12 2.80 15.36 9.03
CA MET A 12 1.34 15.35 9.00
C MET A 12 0.76 14.57 10.16
N THR A 13 -0.49 14.89 10.48
CA THR A 13 -1.31 14.10 11.39
C THR A 13 -2.67 13.93 10.75
N GLY A 14 -3.17 12.71 10.74
CA GLY A 14 -4.47 12.43 10.14
C GLY A 14 -4.54 11.02 9.60
N MET A 15 -5.55 10.78 8.79
CA MET A 15 -5.76 9.48 8.17
C MET A 15 -6.28 9.66 6.76
N ASP A 16 -5.71 8.91 5.84
CA ASP A 16 -6.17 8.87 4.45
C ASP A 16 -6.61 7.48 4.12
N LYS A 17 -7.58 7.39 3.24
CA LYS A 17 -8.08 6.12 2.72
C LYS A 17 -8.21 6.22 1.22
N PHE A 18 -7.73 5.20 0.51
CA PHE A 18 -7.97 5.11 -0.93
C PHE A 18 -8.16 3.67 -1.32
N THR A 19 -8.62 3.50 -2.53
CA THR A 19 -8.92 2.17 -3.05
C THR A 19 -8.16 1.93 -4.34
N MET A 20 -7.87 0.65 -4.59
CA MET A 20 -7.26 0.21 -5.84
C MET A 20 -8.02 -1.01 -6.34
N GLU A 21 -8.24 -1.05 -7.65
CA GLU A 21 -8.78 -2.25 -8.28
C GLU A 21 -7.63 -3.17 -8.63
N LEU A 22 -7.65 -4.36 -8.10
CA LEU A 22 -6.58 -5.33 -8.29
C LEU A 22 -7.15 -6.63 -8.83
N THR A 23 -6.31 -7.38 -9.53
CA THR A 23 -6.70 -8.62 -10.17
C THR A 23 -5.89 -9.76 -9.57
N ALA A 24 -6.54 -10.91 -9.39
CA ALA A 24 -5.83 -12.09 -8.90
C ALA A 24 -4.63 -12.38 -9.79
N GLY A 25 -3.49 -12.64 -9.17
CA GLY A 25 -2.23 -12.82 -9.87
C GLY A 25 -1.35 -11.59 -9.88
N ASP A 26 -1.92 -10.42 -9.59
CA ASP A 26 -1.13 -9.21 -9.49
C ASP A 26 -0.21 -9.24 -8.28
N THR A 27 0.83 -8.44 -8.34
CA THR A 27 1.75 -8.25 -7.22
C THR A 27 1.83 -6.76 -6.94
N LEU A 28 1.77 -6.41 -5.66
CA LEU A 28 2.03 -5.04 -5.24
C LEU A 28 3.47 -4.93 -4.79
N GLU A 29 4.18 -3.96 -5.35
CA GLU A 29 5.50 -3.59 -4.87
C GLU A 29 5.32 -2.37 -3.98
N ILE A 30 5.76 -2.48 -2.74
CA ILE A 30 5.50 -1.46 -1.74
C ILE A 30 6.81 -0.94 -1.18
N GLN A 31 6.95 0.38 -1.17
CA GLN A 31 8.01 1.05 -0.42
C GLN A 31 7.33 1.87 0.65
N PHE A 32 7.63 1.54 1.90
CA PHE A 32 6.95 2.15 3.02
C PHE A 32 7.99 2.50 4.08
N ILE A 33 8.32 3.78 4.15
CA ILE A 33 9.40 4.25 4.99
C ILE A 33 8.88 5.33 5.91
N ALA A 34 9.01 5.12 7.22
CA ALA A 34 8.68 6.11 8.23
C ALA A 34 9.98 6.60 8.84
N THR A 35 10.31 7.88 8.66
CA THR A 35 11.53 8.45 9.18
C THR A 35 11.32 9.22 10.47
N ARG A 36 10.10 9.72 10.71
CA ARG A 36 9.76 10.45 11.93
C ARG A 36 8.34 10.14 12.33
N GLY A 37 8.05 10.18 13.62
CA GLY A 37 6.72 10.00 14.13
C GLY A 37 6.23 8.58 13.89
N SER A 38 4.92 8.44 13.74
CA SER A 38 4.34 7.12 13.48
C SER A 38 3.46 7.13 12.25
N ILE A 39 3.60 6.09 11.45
CA ILE A 39 2.78 5.84 10.28
C ILE A 39 2.28 4.42 10.41
N GLN A 40 0.96 4.24 10.26
CA GLN A 40 0.38 2.90 10.21
C GLN A 40 -0.33 2.74 8.89
N MET A 41 -0.10 1.61 8.23
CA MET A 41 -0.75 1.33 6.97
C MET A 41 -1.42 -0.03 7.06
N GLU A 42 -2.66 -0.09 6.57
CA GLU A 42 -3.41 -1.34 6.45
C GLU A 42 -3.92 -1.47 5.04
N ILE A 43 -3.83 -2.67 4.48
CA ILE A 43 -4.43 -3.00 3.20
C ILE A 43 -5.48 -4.05 3.48
N LYS A 44 -6.73 -3.76 3.10
CA LYS A 44 -7.84 -4.69 3.31
C LYS A 44 -8.31 -5.26 2.00
N GLU A 45 -8.60 -6.54 2.03
CA GLU A 45 -9.15 -7.27 0.89
C GLU A 45 -10.60 -6.87 0.66
N PRO A 46 -11.16 -7.22 -0.51
CA PRO A 46 -12.57 -6.87 -0.79
C PRO A 46 -13.55 -7.40 0.25
N ASP A 47 -13.23 -8.52 0.90
CA ASP A 47 -14.10 -9.08 1.92
C ASP A 47 -13.87 -8.47 3.31
N GLY A 48 -12.96 -7.51 3.44
CA GLY A 48 -12.70 -6.83 4.69
C GLY A 48 -11.58 -7.42 5.52
N ASN A 49 -11.01 -8.54 5.11
CA ASN A 49 -9.88 -9.12 5.82
C ASN A 49 -8.64 -8.27 5.61
N ILE A 50 -7.77 -8.26 6.60
CA ILE A 50 -6.53 -7.49 6.52
C ILE A 50 -5.50 -8.30 5.75
N LEU A 51 -5.06 -7.76 4.61
CA LEU A 51 -4.01 -8.37 3.81
C LEU A 51 -2.62 -8.00 4.34
N TYR A 52 -2.48 -6.77 4.80
CA TYR A 52 -1.21 -6.28 5.32
C TYR A 52 -1.46 -5.19 6.35
N ALA A 53 -0.67 -5.18 7.39
CA ALA A 53 -0.67 -4.09 8.37
C ALA A 53 0.77 -3.90 8.85
N GLY A 54 1.21 -2.65 8.89
CA GLY A 54 2.58 -2.37 9.30
C GLY A 54 2.77 -0.91 9.67
N ASN A 55 3.98 -0.60 10.14
CA ASN A 55 4.28 0.74 10.63
C ASN A 55 5.47 1.40 9.92
N GLY A 56 5.96 0.82 8.85
CA GLY A 56 7.04 1.42 8.07
C GLY A 56 8.40 1.37 8.71
N ARG A 57 8.56 0.59 9.76
CA ARG A 57 9.85 0.45 10.43
C ARG A 57 10.40 -0.94 10.17
N GLY A 58 11.70 -1.02 9.96
CA GLY A 58 12.36 -2.28 9.65
C GLY A 58 12.37 -2.53 8.16
N VAL A 59 11.51 -3.44 7.70
CA VAL A 59 11.47 -3.76 6.26
C VAL A 59 10.73 -2.65 5.53
N SER A 60 11.41 -1.97 4.62
CA SER A 60 10.84 -0.83 3.91
C SER A 60 10.44 -1.15 2.47
N ASP A 61 10.99 -2.22 1.90
CA ASP A 61 10.64 -2.66 0.55
C ASP A 61 10.13 -4.08 0.62
N PHE A 62 8.94 -4.32 0.08
CA PHE A 62 8.39 -5.67 0.10
C PHE A 62 7.33 -5.80 -0.98
N THR A 63 6.90 -7.04 -1.21
CA THR A 63 5.85 -7.30 -2.18
C THR A 63 4.71 -8.06 -1.51
N VAL A 64 3.51 -7.87 -2.06
CA VAL A 64 2.32 -8.56 -1.61
C VAL A 64 1.65 -9.16 -2.83
N ASN A 65 1.34 -10.46 -2.76
CA ASN A 65 0.65 -11.15 -3.83
C ASN A 65 -0.85 -11.02 -3.67
N ILE A 66 -1.53 -10.78 -4.78
CA ILE A 66 -2.98 -10.60 -4.80
C ILE A 66 -3.62 -11.91 -5.22
N SER A 67 -4.43 -12.50 -4.35
CA SER A 67 -5.04 -13.78 -4.62
C SER A 67 -6.50 -13.67 -5.07
N GLU A 68 -7.12 -12.51 -4.89
CA GLU A 68 -8.51 -12.28 -5.28
C GLU A 68 -8.65 -10.99 -6.03
N SER A 69 -9.44 -11.01 -7.09
CA SER A 69 -9.77 -9.77 -7.81
C SER A 69 -10.81 -8.97 -7.05
N GLY A 70 -10.70 -7.65 -7.09
CA GLY A 70 -11.69 -6.79 -6.48
C GLY A 70 -11.11 -5.47 -6.06
N THR A 71 -11.85 -4.76 -5.24
CA THR A 71 -11.48 -3.45 -4.75
C THR A 71 -10.81 -3.59 -3.39
N TYR A 72 -9.56 -3.16 -3.31
CA TYR A 72 -8.78 -3.19 -2.08
C TYR A 72 -8.76 -1.82 -1.46
N SER A 73 -8.87 -1.76 -0.14
CA SER A 73 -8.86 -0.50 0.61
C SER A 73 -7.53 -0.34 1.31
N ILE A 74 -6.95 0.84 1.19
CA ILE A 74 -5.66 1.15 1.79
C ILE A 74 -5.86 2.31 2.75
N TYR A 75 -5.50 2.09 4.00
CA TYR A 75 -5.62 3.10 5.05
C TYR A 75 -4.23 3.49 5.50
N VAL A 76 -3.98 4.79 5.56
CA VAL A 76 -2.70 5.32 6.07
C VAL A 76 -3.04 6.29 7.18
N LYS A 77 -2.57 5.97 8.38
CA LYS A 77 -2.77 6.82 9.56
C LYS A 77 -1.42 7.37 10.00
N VAL A 78 -1.34 8.68 10.15
CA VAL A 78 -0.07 9.33 10.45
C VAL A 78 -0.22 10.24 11.68
N HIS A 79 0.85 10.33 12.46
CA HIS A 79 0.88 11.17 13.64
C HIS A 79 2.25 11.83 13.73
N HIS A 80 2.30 13.14 13.46
CA HIS A 80 3.54 13.91 13.41
C HIS A 80 4.61 13.19 12.60
N ALA A 81 4.20 12.67 11.45
CA ALA A 81 5.00 11.71 10.72
C ALA A 81 5.70 12.34 9.54
N LYS A 82 6.83 11.75 9.21
CA LYS A 82 7.54 12.07 7.98
C LYS A 82 7.96 10.76 7.33
N GLY A 83 7.76 10.64 6.04
CA GLY A 83 8.11 9.42 5.32
C GLY A 83 7.46 9.36 3.98
N THR A 84 7.46 8.16 3.40
CA THR A 84 6.93 7.93 2.06
C THR A 84 6.20 6.59 2.03
N VAL A 85 5.06 6.57 1.37
CA VAL A 85 4.36 5.34 1.02
C VAL A 85 4.26 5.32 -0.50
N TYR A 86 4.77 4.28 -1.12
CA TYR A 86 4.68 4.11 -2.57
C TYR A 86 4.24 2.69 -2.86
N ILE A 87 3.16 2.55 -3.60
CA ILE A 87 2.59 1.25 -3.94
C ILE A 87 2.47 1.20 -5.46
N GLN A 88 3.05 0.19 -6.06
CA GLN A 88 2.98 -0.01 -7.50
C GLN A 88 2.39 -1.37 -7.79
N GLN A 89 1.37 -1.40 -8.64
CA GLN A 89 0.75 -2.63 -9.10
C GLN A 89 1.55 -3.19 -10.26
N LYS A 90 1.90 -4.46 -10.16
CA LYS A 90 2.55 -5.18 -11.25
C LYS A 90 1.61 -6.29 -11.66
N GLY A 91 1.12 -6.21 -12.88
CA GLY A 91 0.28 -7.27 -13.44
C GLY A 91 1.10 -8.51 -13.69
N GLU A 92 0.41 -9.63 -13.67
CA GLU A 92 1.01 -10.86 -14.09
C GLU A 92 1.21 -10.78 -15.58
N LYS A 93 2.38 -10.93 -16.01
CA LYS A 93 2.61 -10.62 -17.29
C LYS A 93 2.46 -11.56 -18.25
N LYS A 94 1.92 -11.53 -18.83
CA LYS A 94 1.90 -12.26 -19.73
C LYS A 94 2.27 -11.91 -20.91
N ASP A 95 2.65 -11.64 -20.95
CA ASP A 95 2.90 -11.21 -21.81
C ASP A 95 3.24 -11.08 -22.56
N ALA A 96 3.49 -11.34 -22.66
CA ALA A 96 3.79 -11.01 -23.24
C ALA A 96 3.99 -11.16 -24.13
N ARG A 97 3.96 -11.43 -24.44
CA ARG A 97 4.11 -11.54 -25.19
C ARG A 97 4.39 -11.66 -25.63
#